data_b2c370a1c2fc4f88fb2922200c9fa1f1
#
_entry.id   b2c370a1c2fc4f88fb2922200c9fa1f1
#
_cell.length_a   1.000
_cell.length_b   1.000
_cell.length_c   1.000
_cell.angle_alpha   90.00
_cell.angle_beta   90.00
_cell.angle_gamma   90.00
#
_symmetry.space_group_name_H-M   'P 1'
#
loop_
_entity.id
_entity.type
_entity.pdbx_description
1 polymer ?
#
loop_
_entity_poly.entity_id
_entity_poly.type
_entity_poly.pdbx_seq_one_letter_code
_entity_poly.pdbx_strand_id
1 'polypeptide(L)'
;MAGKTLKQRIGVDLGRRLPLEDGIRWAAENDVCVIDAQTDIAPNALETFDDARCAGVRELLEGSGIDFGLHTLSGVNVAEISPFCRDAVDSYMKAYIDLAPKPVSY
;
A
#
# COMPACT_ATOMS: atom_id res chain seq x y z
N MET A 1 -17.92 21.44 -10.32
CA MET A 1 -16.73 20.57 -10.25
C MET A 1 -16.83 19.47 -11.29
N ALA A 2 -15.86 19.36 -12.16
CA ALA A 2 -15.79 18.21 -13.05
C ALA A 2 -15.51 16.95 -12.22
N GLY A 3 -16.34 15.92 -12.33
CA GLY A 3 -16.11 14.62 -11.70
C GLY A 3 -14.88 13.93 -12.28
N LYS A 4 -14.29 13.00 -11.51
CA LYS A 4 -13.20 12.15 -12.02
C LYS A 4 -13.66 11.39 -13.26
N THR A 5 -12.83 11.32 -14.28
CA THR A 5 -13.05 10.49 -15.48
C THR A 5 -13.08 9.00 -15.09
N LEU A 6 -13.58 8.15 -15.97
CA LEU A 6 -13.56 6.69 -15.75
C LEU A 6 -12.12 6.20 -15.51
N LYS A 7 -11.16 6.67 -16.33
CA LYS A 7 -9.74 6.31 -16.18
C LYS A 7 -9.19 6.65 -14.79
N GLN A 8 -9.52 7.82 -14.26
CA GLN A 8 -9.10 8.26 -12.93
C GLN A 8 -9.78 7.53 -11.76
N ARG A 9 -10.77 6.69 -12.06
CA ARG A 9 -11.50 5.87 -11.08
C ARG A 9 -11.09 4.41 -11.10
N ILE A 10 -10.28 4.00 -12.06
CA ILE A 10 -9.75 2.63 -12.18
C ILE A 10 -8.45 2.57 -11.37
N GLY A 11 -8.39 1.64 -10.42
CA GLY A 11 -7.17 1.31 -9.69
C GLY A 11 -6.37 0.23 -10.40
N VAL A 12 -5.05 0.26 -10.23
CA VAL A 12 -4.13 -0.72 -10.78
C VAL A 12 -3.37 -1.41 -9.66
N ASP A 13 -3.42 -2.73 -9.62
CA ASP A 13 -2.56 -3.55 -8.76
C ASP A 13 -1.15 -3.58 -9.34
N LEU A 14 -0.16 -3.14 -8.57
CA LEU A 14 1.24 -3.13 -8.98
C LEU A 14 1.86 -4.54 -9.05
N GLY A 15 1.15 -5.54 -8.55
CA GLY A 15 1.65 -6.91 -8.49
C GLY A 15 2.77 -7.08 -7.45
N ARG A 16 3.50 -8.19 -7.58
CA ARG A 16 4.49 -8.63 -6.57
C ARG A 16 5.94 -8.32 -6.91
N ARG A 17 6.21 -7.68 -8.04
CA ARG A 17 7.58 -7.50 -8.53
C ARG A 17 8.03 -6.05 -8.63
N LEU A 18 7.08 -5.13 -8.71
CA LEU A 18 7.36 -3.71 -8.87
C LEU A 18 7.50 -3.04 -7.50
N PRO A 19 8.64 -2.40 -7.19
CA PRO A 19 8.74 -1.57 -6.00
C PRO A 19 7.69 -0.46 -6.01
N LEU A 20 7.15 -0.13 -4.84
CA LEU A 20 6.10 0.89 -4.72
C LEU A 20 6.52 2.23 -5.34
N GLU A 21 7.76 2.63 -5.12
CA GLU A 21 8.31 3.88 -5.62
C GLU A 21 8.29 3.95 -7.17
N ASP A 22 8.64 2.84 -7.82
CA ASP A 22 8.59 2.74 -9.27
C ASP A 22 7.15 2.71 -9.78
N GLY A 23 6.27 2.05 -9.03
CA GLY A 23 4.83 2.04 -9.31
C GLY A 23 4.19 3.42 -9.24
N ILE A 24 4.57 4.23 -8.26
CA ILE A 24 4.10 5.62 -8.13
C ILE A 24 4.57 6.45 -9.33
N ARG A 25 5.85 6.35 -9.72
CA ARG A 25 6.38 7.06 -10.88
C ARG A 25 5.66 6.65 -12.16
N TRP A 26 5.50 5.35 -12.37
CA TRP A 26 4.75 4.82 -13.52
C TRP A 26 3.31 5.33 -13.54
N ALA A 27 2.63 5.34 -12.42
CA ALA A 27 1.26 5.82 -12.30
C ALA A 27 1.15 7.31 -12.67
N ALA A 28 2.09 8.13 -12.19
CA ALA A 28 2.15 9.56 -12.54
C ALA A 28 2.35 9.78 -14.06
N GLU A 29 3.24 9.01 -14.68
CA GLU A 29 3.52 9.08 -16.12
C GLU A 29 2.34 8.62 -17.00
N ASN A 30 1.49 7.74 -16.45
CA ASN A 30 0.38 7.14 -17.19
C ASN A 30 -1.00 7.65 -16.79
N ASP A 31 -1.08 8.72 -15.99
CA ASP A 31 -2.34 9.32 -15.54
C ASP A 31 -3.23 8.31 -14.77
N VAL A 32 -2.60 7.46 -13.98
CA VAL A 32 -3.26 6.54 -13.05
C VAL A 32 -3.32 7.17 -11.67
N CYS A 33 -4.52 7.29 -11.11
CA CYS A 33 -4.74 8.00 -9.84
C CYS A 33 -4.94 7.07 -8.64
N VAL A 34 -5.07 5.77 -8.85
CA VAL A 34 -5.25 4.79 -7.76
C VAL A 34 -4.37 3.58 -8.02
N ILE A 35 -3.54 3.22 -7.07
CA ILE A 35 -2.69 2.03 -7.13
C ILE A 35 -2.90 1.17 -5.89
N ASP A 36 -2.68 -0.13 -6.05
CA ASP A 36 -2.69 -1.11 -4.97
C ASP A 36 -1.32 -1.79 -4.87
N ALA A 37 -0.71 -1.74 -3.70
CA ALA A 37 0.62 -2.30 -3.46
C ALA A 37 0.54 -3.55 -2.59
N GLN A 38 1.03 -4.68 -3.10
CA GLN A 38 1.12 -5.91 -2.34
C GLN A 38 2.32 -5.86 -1.40
N THR A 39 2.05 -5.91 -0.10
CA THR A 39 3.04 -5.72 0.96
C THR A 39 3.33 -6.99 1.77
N ASP A 40 2.95 -8.14 1.25
CA ASP A 40 3.17 -9.45 1.86
C ASP A 40 4.53 -10.06 1.51
N ILE A 41 5.15 -9.64 0.39
CA ILE A 41 6.45 -10.15 -0.06
C ILE A 41 7.32 -9.04 -0.67
N ALA A 42 8.63 -9.28 -0.75
CA ALA A 42 9.56 -8.40 -1.44
C ALA A 42 9.12 -8.11 -2.89
N PRO A 43 9.39 -6.88 -3.44
CA PRO A 43 10.20 -5.79 -2.86
C PRO A 43 9.45 -4.89 -1.86
N ASN A 44 8.15 -5.07 -1.71
CA ASN A 44 7.30 -4.22 -0.86
C ASN A 44 6.88 -4.94 0.43
N ALA A 45 7.66 -5.91 0.89
CA ALA A 45 7.37 -6.58 2.15
C ALA A 45 7.27 -5.58 3.31
N LEU A 46 6.33 -5.85 4.23
CA LEU A 46 6.00 -4.95 5.35
C LEU A 46 7.23 -4.47 6.12
N GLU A 47 8.17 -5.37 6.39
CA GLU A 47 9.42 -5.10 7.13
C GLU A 47 10.40 -4.19 6.38
N THR A 48 10.19 -3.93 5.09
CA THR A 48 11.05 -3.03 4.30
C THR A 48 10.67 -1.56 4.43
N PHE A 49 9.52 -1.26 5.03
CA PHE A 49 9.01 0.10 5.20
C PHE A 49 9.53 0.72 6.49
N ASP A 50 10.82 1.05 6.52
CA ASP A 50 11.39 1.88 7.56
C ASP A 50 10.96 3.35 7.42
N ASP A 51 11.32 4.17 8.39
CA ASP A 51 10.92 5.59 8.39
C ASP A 51 11.49 6.37 7.20
N ALA A 52 12.69 6.03 6.74
CA ALA A 52 13.32 6.67 5.59
C ALA A 52 12.58 6.34 4.30
N ARG A 53 12.22 5.07 4.09
CA ARG A 53 11.43 4.64 2.94
C ARG A 53 10.04 5.26 2.96
N CYS A 54 9.37 5.28 4.12
CA CYS A 54 8.08 5.94 4.27
C CYS A 54 8.13 7.43 3.92
N ALA A 55 9.19 8.14 4.33
CA ALA A 55 9.39 9.53 3.97
C ALA A 55 9.57 9.71 2.45
N GLY A 56 10.37 8.86 1.81
CA GLY A 56 10.57 8.88 0.35
C GLY A 56 9.28 8.59 -0.43
N VAL A 57 8.47 7.64 0.02
CA VAL A 57 7.16 7.36 -0.58
C VAL A 57 6.22 8.57 -0.43
N ARG A 58 6.22 9.21 0.72
CA ARG A 58 5.44 10.42 0.98
C ARG A 58 5.81 11.55 0.04
N GLU A 59 7.10 11.78 -0.16
CA GLU A 59 7.59 12.80 -1.11
C GLU A 59 7.13 12.54 -2.54
N LEU A 60 7.15 11.27 -2.98
CA LEU A 60 6.67 10.88 -4.30
C LEU A 60 5.16 11.06 -4.47
N LEU A 61 4.40 10.85 -3.41
CA LEU A 61 2.94 11.01 -3.41
C LEU A 61 2.51 12.47 -3.31
N GLU A 62 3.33 13.31 -2.69
CA GLU A 62 2.99 14.73 -2.46
C GLU A 62 2.74 15.45 -3.79
N GLY A 63 1.55 16.02 -3.93
CA GLY A 63 1.12 16.72 -5.14
C GLY A 63 0.88 15.84 -6.38
N SER A 64 1.04 14.51 -6.28
CA SER A 64 0.85 13.60 -7.41
C SER A 64 -0.62 13.35 -7.77
N GLY A 65 -1.52 13.51 -6.82
CA GLY A 65 -2.93 13.13 -6.98
C GLY A 65 -3.16 11.61 -7.01
N ILE A 66 -2.17 10.82 -6.58
CA ILE A 66 -2.24 9.36 -6.53
C ILE A 66 -2.62 8.92 -5.12
N ASP A 67 -3.70 8.15 -5.04
CA ASP A 67 -4.09 7.41 -3.84
C ASP A 67 -3.55 5.98 -3.93
N PHE A 68 -3.09 5.42 -2.81
CA PHE A 68 -2.69 4.02 -2.81
C PHE A 68 -3.28 3.24 -1.64
N GLY A 69 -3.52 1.95 -1.89
CA GLY A 69 -3.95 0.97 -0.91
C GLY A 69 -2.84 -0.03 -0.60
N LEU A 70 -2.85 -0.54 0.63
CA LEU A 70 -1.99 -1.64 1.04
C LEU A 70 -2.76 -2.96 0.92
N HIS A 71 -2.26 -3.84 0.07
CA HIS A 71 -2.80 -5.18 -0.09
C HIS A 71 -2.14 -6.11 0.92
N THR A 72 -2.93 -6.62 1.86
CA THR A 72 -2.46 -7.54 2.89
C THR A 72 -2.44 -8.98 2.38
N LEU A 73 -1.82 -9.88 3.15
CA LEU A 73 -1.77 -11.30 2.83
C LEU A 73 -3.17 -11.92 2.74
N SER A 74 -3.52 -12.48 1.61
CA SER A 74 -4.85 -13.07 1.33
C SER A 74 -5.19 -14.27 2.22
N GLY A 75 -4.18 -14.94 2.77
CA GLY A 75 -4.36 -16.11 3.64
C GLY A 75 -4.61 -15.78 5.12
N VAL A 76 -4.64 -14.51 5.48
CA VAL A 76 -4.89 -14.12 6.88
C VAL A 76 -6.33 -14.34 7.26
N ASN A 77 -6.57 -15.11 8.32
CA ASN A 77 -7.89 -15.33 8.90
C ASN A 77 -8.03 -14.53 10.20
N VAL A 78 -8.76 -13.43 10.16
CA VAL A 78 -8.99 -12.57 11.34
C VAL A 78 -9.94 -13.21 12.37
N ALA A 79 -10.65 -14.26 11.98
CA ALA A 79 -11.53 -15.05 12.84
C ALA A 79 -10.87 -16.33 13.35
N GLU A 80 -9.53 -16.37 13.40
CA GLU A 80 -8.78 -17.54 13.83
C GLU A 80 -9.14 -17.94 15.28
N ILE A 81 -9.41 -19.23 15.48
CA ILE A 81 -9.82 -19.76 16.77
C ILE A 81 -8.67 -20.26 17.64
N SER A 82 -7.53 -20.65 17.03
CA SER A 82 -6.33 -21.00 17.77
C SER A 82 -5.75 -19.76 18.47
N PRO A 83 -5.60 -19.73 19.80
CA PRO A 83 -5.01 -18.56 20.47
C PRO A 83 -3.63 -18.19 19.95
N PHE A 84 -2.80 -19.19 19.66
CA PHE A 84 -1.45 -18.99 19.14
C PHE A 84 -1.47 -18.30 17.75
N CYS A 85 -2.32 -18.77 16.83
CA CYS A 85 -2.46 -18.18 15.52
C CYS A 85 -3.12 -16.80 15.58
N ARG A 86 -4.09 -16.63 16.46
CA ARG A 86 -4.79 -15.35 16.65
C ARG A 86 -3.82 -14.26 17.12
N ASP A 87 -2.95 -14.54 18.06
CA ASP A 87 -1.93 -13.57 18.53
C ASP A 87 -1.00 -13.15 17.37
N ALA A 88 -0.63 -14.09 16.51
CA ALA A 88 0.17 -13.78 15.31
C ALA A 88 -0.60 -12.91 14.31
N VAL A 89 -1.87 -13.20 14.06
CA VAL A 89 -2.75 -12.40 13.18
C VAL A 89 -2.95 -11.00 13.74
N ASP A 90 -3.20 -10.87 15.04
CA ASP A 90 -3.37 -9.56 15.69
C ASP A 90 -2.10 -8.70 15.56
N SER A 91 -0.93 -9.31 15.77
CA SER A 91 0.37 -8.62 15.59
C SER A 91 0.59 -8.19 14.15
N TYR A 92 0.24 -9.04 13.19
CA TYR A 92 0.33 -8.75 11.76
C TYR A 92 -0.59 -7.60 11.36
N MET A 93 -1.87 -7.66 11.74
CA MET A 93 -2.84 -6.60 11.44
C MET A 93 -2.46 -5.27 12.07
N LYS A 94 -1.95 -5.31 13.31
CA LYS A 94 -1.46 -4.11 13.99
C LYS A 94 -0.31 -3.47 13.23
N ALA A 95 0.63 -4.25 12.71
CA ALA A 95 1.74 -3.72 11.93
C ALA A 95 1.26 -2.97 10.67
N TYR A 96 0.22 -3.46 9.99
CA TYR A 96 -0.40 -2.76 8.86
C TYR A 96 -1.10 -1.46 9.27
N ILE A 97 -1.85 -1.49 10.37
CA ILE A 97 -2.52 -0.30 10.90
C ILE A 97 -1.49 0.77 11.29
N ASP A 98 -0.38 0.37 11.87
CA ASP A 98 0.70 1.29 12.26
C ASP A 98 1.47 1.82 11.04
N LEU A 99 1.56 1.03 9.95
CA LEU A 99 2.24 1.45 8.73
C LEU A 99 1.37 2.39 7.89
N ALA A 100 0.08 2.10 7.74
CA ALA A 100 -0.79 2.75 6.76
C ALA A 100 -0.72 4.29 6.73
N PRO A 101 -0.67 5.01 7.87
CA PRO A 101 -0.58 6.47 7.85
C PRO A 101 0.82 7.02 7.55
N LYS A 102 1.89 6.21 7.65
CA LYS A 102 3.26 6.72 7.56
C LYS A 102 3.67 7.20 6.16
N PRO A 103 3.29 6.51 5.06
CA PRO A 103 3.58 6.98 3.71
C PRO A 103 2.63 8.08 3.22
N VAL A 104 1.57 8.39 3.96
CA VAL A 104 0.58 9.43 3.59
C VAL A 104 0.64 10.53 4.63
N SER A 105 0.77 11.77 4.20
CA SER A 105 0.52 12.92 5.10
C SER A 105 -0.95 13.30 4.99
N TYR A 106 -1.66 13.23 6.09
CA TYR A 106 -2.99 13.80 6.21
C TYR A 106 -2.89 15.26 6.66
#